data_f1a336623a4a7049bc9297c0bb412a7c
#
_entry.id   f1a336623a4a7049bc9297c0bb412a7c
#
_cell.length_a   1.000
_cell.length_b   1.000
_cell.length_c   1.000
_cell.angle_alpha   90.00
_cell.angle_beta   90.00
_cell.angle_gamma   90.00
#
_symmetry.space_group_name_H-M   'P 1'
#
loop_
_entity.id
_entity.type
_entity.pdbx_description
1 polymer ?
#
loop_
_entity_poly.entity_id
_entity_poly.type
_entity_poly.pdbx_seq_one_letter_code
_entity_poly.pdbx_strand_id
1 'polypeptide(L)'
;MGKHAKYSPSSGHRYMNCPPALLLEEQFPDEESPYAAEGTAGHKLAEHLIKKHLKIRSRRPTSDYYSDELLEAVDGYVQYVIEQIEEAKHICSDPVFSVEQKVDLSFHVKDCFGTADMVIVTDKKVHIIDLKLGKGVQVDAENNVQLMIYGLGMLDIAEMLFDIETIELTIVQPRISHFSTWEISAEELHQWAEQEFEPKAKMALDGKGEYKAGEWCRFCKARFQCRARAEEYLCLAQMEFSQPALLSDEEIAEVLSKADALKKWAEEIYTYAQNEAITNRKEWPGFKLVLGRSNRKYTDEEEVAEAAKTAGYTDIYRTSLISITEMEKLMGKKKFNEILGSYVYKPDGKVTLVPDSDKREAIYISTAEADFSQED
;
A
#
# COMPACT_ATOMS: atom_id res chain seq x y z
N MET A 1 18.05 18.30 0.79
CA MET A 1 17.38 17.07 0.35
C MET A 1 18.45 16.00 0.22
N GLY A 2 18.35 14.93 1.00
CA GLY A 2 19.25 13.78 0.86
C GLY A 2 19.03 13.13 -0.51
N LYS A 3 20.11 12.72 -1.18
CA LYS A 3 20.00 11.93 -2.41
C LYS A 3 19.28 10.63 -2.07
N HIS A 4 18.13 10.38 -2.67
CA HIS A 4 17.51 9.06 -2.62
C HIS A 4 18.41 8.07 -3.37
N ALA A 5 18.61 6.90 -2.79
CA ALA A 5 19.35 5.83 -3.46
C ALA A 5 18.57 5.37 -4.68
N LYS A 6 19.24 5.25 -5.82
CA LYS A 6 18.62 4.73 -7.04
C LYS A 6 18.12 3.31 -6.85
N TYR A 7 18.93 2.49 -6.19
CA TYR A 7 18.64 1.08 -5.88
C TYR A 7 18.23 0.91 -4.41
N SER A 8 17.30 1.77 -3.93
CA SER A 8 16.84 1.69 -2.55
C SER A 8 16.13 0.37 -2.24
N PRO A 9 16.18 -0.11 -0.99
CA PRO A 9 15.42 -1.28 -0.56
C PRO A 9 13.93 -1.18 -0.89
N SER A 10 13.33 0.01 -0.76
CA SER A 10 11.91 0.24 -1.10
C SER A 10 11.58 0.10 -2.59
N SER A 11 12.57 0.22 -3.49
CA SER A 11 12.41 -0.08 -4.92
C SER A 11 12.77 -1.55 -5.27
N GLY A 12 13.23 -2.32 -4.28
CA GLY A 12 13.69 -3.70 -4.44
C GLY A 12 12.71 -4.60 -5.17
N HIS A 13 11.46 -4.64 -4.71
CA HIS A 13 10.43 -5.44 -5.36
C HIS A 13 10.28 -5.15 -6.86
N ARG A 14 10.50 -3.91 -7.28
CA ARG A 14 10.40 -3.51 -8.69
C ARG A 14 11.57 -4.01 -9.53
N TYR A 15 12.80 -3.70 -9.13
CA TYR A 15 13.96 -4.11 -9.94
C TYR A 15 14.29 -5.62 -9.85
N MET A 16 13.87 -6.29 -8.79
CA MET A 16 13.99 -7.75 -8.69
C MET A 16 13.08 -8.49 -9.69
N ASN A 17 11.95 -7.90 -10.05
CA ASN A 17 10.98 -8.48 -10.98
C ASN A 17 11.06 -7.90 -12.41
N CYS A 18 11.52 -6.66 -12.55
CA CYS A 18 11.69 -5.95 -13.82
C CYS A 18 13.01 -5.16 -13.76
N PRO A 19 14.17 -5.80 -13.93
CA PRO A 19 15.47 -5.17 -13.74
C PRO A 19 15.66 -3.85 -14.50
N PRO A 20 15.27 -3.70 -15.77
CA PRO A 20 15.47 -2.44 -16.50
C PRO A 20 14.50 -1.32 -16.09
N ALA A 21 13.55 -1.57 -15.18
CA ALA A 21 12.53 -0.58 -14.79
C ALA A 21 13.12 0.71 -14.23
N LEU A 22 14.16 0.63 -13.37
CA LEU A 22 14.71 1.82 -12.72
C LEU A 22 15.39 2.77 -13.71
N LEU A 23 16.06 2.25 -14.74
CA LEU A 23 16.64 3.08 -15.81
C LEU A 23 15.55 3.70 -16.69
N LEU A 24 14.46 2.97 -16.93
CA LEU A 24 13.32 3.52 -17.65
C LEU A 24 12.66 4.65 -16.87
N GLU A 25 12.53 4.50 -15.55
CA GLU A 25 11.92 5.50 -14.66
C GLU A 25 12.70 6.82 -14.60
N GLU A 26 13.99 6.84 -14.90
CA GLU A 26 14.81 8.07 -14.98
C GLU A 26 14.33 9.05 -16.04
N GLN A 27 13.59 8.57 -17.04
CA GLN A 27 13.02 9.41 -18.09
C GLN A 27 11.74 10.15 -17.64
N PHE A 28 11.26 9.87 -16.43
CA PHE A 28 10.03 10.43 -15.88
C PHE A 28 10.33 11.28 -14.63
N PRO A 29 9.62 12.40 -14.46
CA PRO A 29 9.80 13.25 -13.28
C PRO A 29 9.40 12.52 -12.00
N ASP A 30 9.97 12.95 -10.88
CA ASP A 30 9.51 12.57 -9.55
C ASP A 30 8.25 13.36 -9.21
N GLU A 31 7.15 12.64 -8.98
CA GLU A 31 5.91 13.21 -8.50
C GLU A 31 5.71 12.79 -7.03
N GLU A 32 5.73 13.76 -6.14
CA GLU A 32 5.40 13.51 -4.74
C GLU A 32 3.88 13.47 -4.57
N SER A 33 3.35 12.30 -4.22
CA SER A 33 1.92 12.18 -3.95
C SER A 33 1.58 12.68 -2.53
N PRO A 34 0.37 13.25 -2.29
CA PRO A 34 -0.07 13.62 -0.94
C PRO A 34 0.00 12.44 0.05
N TYR A 35 -0.21 11.22 -0.41
CA TYR A 35 -0.08 10.00 0.40
C TYR A 35 1.36 9.73 0.83
N ALA A 36 2.35 10.02 -0.05
CA ALA A 36 3.76 9.87 0.29
C ALA A 36 4.18 10.93 1.33
N ALA A 37 3.69 12.17 1.20
CA ALA A 37 3.94 13.24 2.14
C ALA A 37 3.31 12.95 3.53
N GLU A 38 2.08 12.45 3.56
CA GLU A 38 1.42 11.97 4.80
C GLU A 38 2.21 10.83 5.45
N GLY A 39 2.64 9.84 4.64
CA GLY A 39 3.48 8.74 5.10
C GLY A 39 4.77 9.25 5.76
N THR A 40 5.48 10.16 5.09
CA THR A 40 6.70 10.77 5.61
C THR A 40 6.47 11.51 6.94
N ALA A 41 5.33 12.20 7.08
CA ALA A 41 4.97 12.87 8.34
C ALA A 41 4.75 11.86 9.47
N GLY A 42 4.09 10.74 9.19
CA GLY A 42 3.86 9.67 10.17
C GLY A 42 5.15 8.98 10.61
N HIS A 43 6.07 8.63 9.71
CA HIS A 43 7.38 8.06 10.05
C HIS A 43 8.19 8.99 10.96
N LYS A 44 8.27 10.29 10.65
CA LYS A 44 8.96 11.27 11.50
C LYS A 44 8.36 11.38 12.88
N LEU A 45 7.04 11.26 13.02
CA LEU A 45 6.39 11.28 14.33
C LEU A 45 6.68 10.00 15.09
N ALA A 46 6.62 8.84 14.46
CA ALA A 46 6.97 7.54 15.05
C ALA A 46 8.41 7.53 15.53
N GLU A 47 9.35 7.98 14.70
CA GLU A 47 10.76 8.18 15.06
C GLU A 47 10.91 8.99 16.35
N HIS A 48 10.24 10.14 16.41
CA HIS A 48 10.31 11.01 17.59
C HIS A 48 9.79 10.31 18.85
N LEU A 49 8.66 9.61 18.78
CA LEU A 49 8.03 8.96 19.92
C LEU A 49 8.86 7.78 20.42
N ILE A 50 9.40 6.96 19.53
CA ILE A 50 10.29 5.85 19.91
C ILE A 50 11.60 6.38 20.51
N LYS A 51 12.24 7.39 19.89
CA LYS A 51 13.43 8.05 20.45
C LYS A 51 13.17 8.62 21.84
N LYS A 52 12.00 9.21 22.07
CA LYS A 52 11.60 9.71 23.39
C LYS A 52 11.49 8.56 24.42
N HIS A 53 10.92 7.43 24.05
CA HIS A 53 10.85 6.23 24.90
C HIS A 53 12.27 5.74 25.26
N LEU A 54 13.17 5.67 24.30
CA LEU A 54 14.57 5.28 24.47
C LEU A 54 15.43 6.35 25.15
N LYS A 55 14.86 7.50 25.56
CA LYS A 55 15.56 8.65 26.15
C LYS A 55 16.61 9.27 25.22
N ILE A 56 16.44 9.10 23.92
CA ILE A 56 17.27 9.72 22.88
C ILE A 56 16.70 11.11 22.58
N ARG A 57 17.58 12.13 22.55
CA ARG A 57 17.17 13.51 22.29
C ARG A 57 16.62 13.63 20.86
N SER A 58 15.38 14.09 20.72
CA SER A 58 14.75 14.40 19.42
C SER A 58 13.80 15.58 19.57
N ARG A 59 13.53 16.28 18.46
CA ARG A 59 12.55 17.37 18.41
C ARG A 59 11.26 16.84 17.81
N ARG A 60 10.11 17.11 18.47
CA ARG A 60 8.81 16.73 17.93
C ARG A 60 8.58 17.41 16.59
N PRO A 61 8.31 16.66 15.53
CA PRO A 61 7.99 17.22 14.22
C PRO A 61 6.59 17.85 14.23
N THR A 62 6.37 18.79 13.32
CA THR A 62 5.06 19.39 13.03
C THR A 62 4.72 19.14 11.58
N SER A 63 3.45 18.89 11.27
CA SER A 63 2.98 18.67 9.92
C SER A 63 1.50 19.00 9.79
N ASP A 64 1.10 19.54 8.64
CA ASP A 64 -0.31 19.79 8.30
C ASP A 64 -1.07 18.48 7.99
N TYR A 65 -0.35 17.37 7.84
CA TYR A 65 -0.92 16.02 7.61
C TYR A 65 -1.36 15.32 8.89
N TYR A 66 -1.17 15.89 10.08
CA TYR A 66 -1.57 15.25 11.34
C TYR A 66 -3.09 15.30 11.49
N SER A 67 -3.72 14.16 11.23
CA SER A 67 -5.12 13.85 11.53
C SER A 67 -5.22 12.92 12.74
N ASP A 68 -6.38 12.89 13.40
CA ASP A 68 -6.60 11.95 14.51
C ASP A 68 -6.33 10.51 14.10
N GLU A 69 -6.73 10.13 12.89
CA GLU A 69 -6.48 8.80 12.34
C GLU A 69 -5.00 8.50 12.13
N LEU A 70 -4.21 9.47 11.63
CA LEU A 70 -2.77 9.28 11.48
C LEU A 70 -2.09 9.17 12.84
N LEU A 71 -2.50 9.97 13.81
CA LEU A 71 -1.97 9.93 15.17
C LEU A 71 -2.26 8.60 15.86
N GLU A 72 -3.49 8.07 15.73
CA GLU A 72 -3.89 6.75 16.24
C GLU A 72 -3.06 5.61 15.59
N ALA A 73 -2.88 5.69 14.27
CA ALA A 73 -2.08 4.69 13.55
C ALA A 73 -0.60 4.71 13.98
N VAL A 74 -0.02 5.90 14.13
CA VAL A 74 1.36 6.05 14.61
C VAL A 74 1.50 5.55 16.05
N ASP A 75 0.53 5.85 16.92
CA ASP A 75 0.53 5.37 18.31
C ASP A 75 0.49 3.83 18.36
N GLY A 76 -0.36 3.20 17.55
CA GLY A 76 -0.43 1.74 17.43
C GLY A 76 0.91 1.11 17.03
N TYR A 77 1.63 1.70 16.06
CA TYR A 77 2.97 1.26 15.70
C TYR A 77 3.98 1.44 16.85
N VAL A 78 3.97 2.61 17.49
CA VAL A 78 4.89 2.93 18.59
C VAL A 78 4.68 1.98 19.76
N GLN A 79 3.44 1.65 20.12
CA GLN A 79 3.14 0.67 21.18
C GLN A 79 3.70 -0.71 20.84
N TYR A 80 3.49 -1.19 19.62
CA TYR A 80 4.08 -2.44 19.17
C TYR A 80 5.60 -2.45 19.29
N VAL A 81 6.27 -1.40 18.81
CA VAL A 81 7.74 -1.28 18.91
C VAL A 81 8.22 -1.26 20.37
N ILE A 82 7.50 -0.57 21.27
CA ILE A 82 7.82 -0.54 22.69
C ILE A 82 7.71 -1.95 23.30
N GLU A 83 6.69 -2.73 22.96
CA GLU A 83 6.54 -4.11 23.40
C GLU A 83 7.74 -4.96 22.95
N GLN A 84 8.18 -4.81 21.70
CA GLN A 84 9.35 -5.53 21.17
C GLN A 84 10.67 -5.09 21.86
N ILE A 85 10.81 -3.81 22.20
CA ILE A 85 11.95 -3.29 22.96
C ILE A 85 11.99 -3.91 24.36
N GLU A 86 10.86 -3.97 25.05
CA GLU A 86 10.80 -4.56 26.40
C GLU A 86 11.03 -6.07 26.37
N GLU A 87 10.50 -6.78 25.38
CA GLU A 87 10.78 -8.19 25.15
C GLU A 87 12.29 -8.45 24.94
N ALA A 88 12.93 -7.66 24.07
CA ALA A 88 14.37 -7.78 23.81
C ALA A 88 15.20 -7.57 25.09
N LYS A 89 14.82 -6.64 25.98
CA LYS A 89 15.47 -6.41 27.27
C LYS A 89 15.28 -7.58 28.25
N HIS A 90 14.24 -8.37 28.10
CA HIS A 90 14.02 -9.56 28.92
C HIS A 90 14.88 -10.75 28.50
N ILE A 91 15.13 -10.89 27.19
CA ILE A 91 15.85 -12.05 26.63
C ILE A 91 17.34 -11.79 26.43
N CYS A 92 17.78 -10.53 26.33
CA CYS A 92 19.16 -10.15 26.11
C CYS A 92 19.58 -9.09 27.16
N SER A 93 20.78 -9.24 27.68
CA SER A 93 21.29 -8.35 28.74
C SER A 93 21.68 -6.95 28.22
N ASP A 94 22.09 -6.87 26.95
CA ASP A 94 22.55 -5.63 26.30
C ASP A 94 22.05 -5.54 24.85
N PRO A 95 20.73 -5.44 24.62
CA PRO A 95 20.19 -5.33 23.29
C PRO A 95 20.48 -3.97 22.67
N VAL A 96 20.77 -3.94 21.37
CA VAL A 96 21.02 -2.70 20.63
C VAL A 96 19.74 -2.24 19.93
N PHE A 97 19.36 -0.98 20.12
CA PHE A 97 18.19 -0.35 19.52
C PHE A 97 18.60 0.78 18.59
N SER A 98 18.16 0.73 17.34
CA SER A 98 18.40 1.77 16.35
C SER A 98 17.10 2.20 15.68
N VAL A 99 16.84 3.51 15.69
CA VAL A 99 15.64 4.13 15.09
C VAL A 99 16.07 4.95 13.89
N GLU A 100 15.39 4.76 12.73
CA GLU A 100 15.77 5.36 11.44
C GLU A 100 17.23 5.00 11.11
N GLN A 101 17.53 3.70 11.20
CA GLN A 101 18.86 3.17 10.96
C GLN A 101 19.21 3.24 9.49
N LYS A 102 20.26 3.99 9.17
CA LYS A 102 20.85 3.96 7.82
C LYS A 102 21.51 2.62 7.57
N VAL A 103 21.13 2.00 6.48
CA VAL A 103 21.65 0.72 6.01
C VAL A 103 22.33 0.95 4.66
N ASP A 104 23.62 0.70 4.59
CA ASP A 104 24.42 0.82 3.38
C ASP A 104 24.75 -0.58 2.85
N LEU A 105 24.24 -0.89 1.68
CA LEU A 105 24.44 -2.16 0.98
C LEU A 105 25.35 -2.01 -0.23
N SER A 106 26.15 -0.94 -0.30
CA SER A 106 27.03 -0.67 -1.44
C SER A 106 28.07 -1.76 -1.67
N PHE A 107 28.34 -2.60 -0.65
CA PHE A 107 29.16 -3.79 -0.77
C PHE A 107 28.54 -4.84 -1.68
N HIS A 108 27.23 -5.05 -1.59
CA HIS A 108 26.49 -5.99 -2.44
C HIS A 108 26.10 -5.34 -3.78
N VAL A 109 25.54 -4.14 -3.73
CA VAL A 109 25.00 -3.43 -4.89
C VAL A 109 25.39 -1.96 -4.82
N LYS A 110 26.12 -1.48 -5.81
CA LYS A 110 26.54 -0.09 -5.91
C LYS A 110 25.35 0.87 -5.81
N ASP A 111 25.50 1.93 -5.00
CA ASP A 111 24.47 2.96 -4.76
C ASP A 111 23.17 2.39 -4.15
N CYS A 112 23.23 1.24 -3.47
CA CYS A 112 22.15 0.67 -2.69
C CYS A 112 22.27 1.09 -1.23
N PHE A 113 21.36 1.89 -0.76
CA PHE A 113 21.23 2.29 0.65
C PHE A 113 19.81 2.69 0.97
N GLY A 114 19.45 2.67 2.25
CA GLY A 114 18.14 3.06 2.72
C GLY A 114 18.13 3.36 4.21
N THR A 115 16.94 3.45 4.77
CA THR A 115 16.74 3.68 6.20
C THR A 115 15.67 2.71 6.68
N ALA A 116 16.02 1.89 7.67
CA ALA A 116 15.09 0.99 8.35
C ALA A 116 14.47 1.72 9.54
N ASP A 117 13.15 1.66 9.69
CA ASP A 117 12.40 2.43 10.69
C ASP A 117 12.81 2.07 12.12
N MET A 118 12.85 0.77 12.43
CA MET A 118 13.30 0.26 13.71
C MET A 118 14.12 -1.01 13.53
N VAL A 119 15.25 -1.08 14.22
CA VAL A 119 16.14 -2.26 14.28
C VAL A 119 16.42 -2.59 15.73
N ILE A 120 16.28 -3.87 16.07
CA ILE A 120 16.63 -4.44 17.37
C ILE A 120 17.65 -5.55 17.12
N VAL A 121 18.81 -5.46 17.77
CA VAL A 121 19.83 -6.51 17.70
C VAL A 121 20.01 -7.11 19.09
N THR A 122 19.93 -8.42 19.19
CA THR A 122 20.23 -9.22 20.38
C THR A 122 21.42 -10.13 20.07
N ASP A 123 21.82 -10.98 21.00
CA ASP A 123 23.00 -11.85 20.85
C ASP A 123 22.96 -12.74 19.58
N LYS A 124 21.76 -13.14 19.14
CA LYS A 124 21.57 -14.10 18.04
C LYS A 124 20.54 -13.69 17.00
N LYS A 125 19.87 -12.55 17.19
CA LYS A 125 18.78 -12.14 16.33
C LYS A 125 18.88 -10.67 15.95
N VAL A 126 18.63 -10.38 14.68
CA VAL A 126 18.32 -9.04 14.15
C VAL A 126 16.83 -8.97 13.86
N HIS A 127 16.12 -8.01 14.44
CA HIS A 127 14.71 -7.75 14.16
C HIS A 127 14.55 -6.41 13.45
N ILE A 128 13.98 -6.42 12.26
CA ILE A 128 13.62 -5.25 11.46
C ILE A 128 12.12 -5.04 11.53
N ILE A 129 11.68 -3.85 11.93
CA ILE A 129 10.25 -3.51 12.01
C ILE A 129 9.99 -2.28 11.15
N ASP A 130 9.13 -2.43 10.16
CA ASP A 130 8.83 -1.41 9.15
C ASP A 130 7.36 -0.96 9.25
N LEU A 131 7.14 0.34 9.29
CA LEU A 131 5.83 0.98 9.36
C LEU A 131 5.24 1.17 7.97
N LYS A 132 4.04 0.69 7.76
CA LYS A 132 3.28 0.97 6.54
C LYS A 132 1.97 1.70 6.87
N LEU A 133 1.85 2.95 6.44
CA LEU A 133 0.68 3.80 6.71
C LEU A 133 -0.39 3.76 5.60
N GLY A 134 -0.14 3.00 4.52
CA GLY A 134 -1.09 2.83 3.43
C GLY A 134 -2.28 1.94 3.82
N LYS A 135 -3.48 2.25 3.28
CA LYS A 135 -4.73 1.47 3.47
C LYS A 135 -5.08 0.58 2.28
N GLY A 136 -4.49 0.84 1.13
CA GLY A 136 -4.98 0.29 -0.15
C GLY A 136 -4.38 -1.06 -0.55
N VAL A 137 -3.31 -1.51 0.11
CA VAL A 137 -2.65 -2.80 -0.16
C VAL A 137 -2.12 -3.33 1.15
N GLN A 138 -2.48 -4.56 1.46
CA GLN A 138 -1.86 -5.31 2.53
C GLN A 138 -0.44 -5.70 2.09
N VAL A 139 0.53 -5.54 2.99
CA VAL A 139 1.92 -5.91 2.79
C VAL A 139 2.29 -6.94 3.83
N ASP A 140 2.76 -8.09 3.39
CA ASP A 140 3.21 -9.16 4.28
C ASP A 140 4.75 -9.13 4.42
N ALA A 141 5.26 -9.66 5.54
CA ALA A 141 6.70 -9.72 5.83
C ALA A 141 7.36 -10.91 5.12
N GLU A 142 6.62 -11.98 4.88
CA GLU A 142 7.15 -13.19 4.23
C GLU A 142 7.65 -12.88 2.83
N ASN A 143 8.90 -13.24 2.57
CA ASN A 143 9.59 -12.96 1.29
C ASN A 143 9.56 -11.48 0.85
N ASN A 144 9.43 -10.56 1.80
CA ASN A 144 9.41 -9.13 1.50
C ASN A 144 10.81 -8.63 1.15
N VAL A 145 11.01 -8.35 -0.14
CA VAL A 145 12.31 -7.93 -0.68
C VAL A 145 12.88 -6.70 0.04
N GLN A 146 12.06 -5.71 0.38
CA GLN A 146 12.52 -4.51 1.09
C GLN A 146 13.10 -4.87 2.46
N LEU A 147 12.38 -5.68 3.23
CA LEU A 147 12.81 -6.12 4.56
C LEU A 147 14.04 -7.04 4.48
N MET A 148 14.07 -7.96 3.51
CA MET A 148 15.21 -8.84 3.29
C MET A 148 16.48 -8.04 2.98
N ILE A 149 16.39 -6.99 2.15
CA ILE A 149 17.52 -6.11 1.86
C ILE A 149 17.97 -5.35 3.12
N TYR A 150 17.04 -4.83 3.93
CA TYR A 150 17.40 -4.22 5.21
C TYR A 150 18.03 -5.24 6.17
N GLY A 151 17.45 -6.44 6.25
CA GLY A 151 17.96 -7.53 7.05
C GLY A 151 19.40 -7.89 6.67
N LEU A 152 19.69 -8.02 5.37
CA LEU A 152 21.02 -8.32 4.85
C LEU A 152 22.05 -7.25 5.27
N GLY A 153 21.75 -5.98 5.04
CA GLY A 153 22.71 -4.91 5.40
C GLY A 153 22.88 -4.73 6.90
N MET A 154 21.89 -5.10 7.71
CA MET A 154 22.05 -5.13 9.16
C MET A 154 22.79 -6.39 9.64
N LEU A 155 22.62 -7.52 8.97
CA LEU A 155 23.37 -8.74 9.22
C LEU A 155 24.86 -8.52 9.01
N ASP A 156 25.26 -7.90 7.89
CA ASP A 156 26.67 -7.55 7.61
C ASP A 156 27.34 -6.74 8.75
N ILE A 157 26.56 -5.85 9.38
CA ILE A 157 27.05 -5.03 10.50
C ILE A 157 27.07 -5.82 11.81
N ALA A 158 26.00 -6.58 12.05
CA ALA A 158 25.81 -7.29 13.31
C ALA A 158 26.76 -8.48 13.47
N GLU A 159 27.04 -9.22 12.41
CA GLU A 159 27.96 -10.37 12.42
C GLU A 159 29.42 -9.99 12.78
N MET A 160 29.78 -8.71 12.68
CA MET A 160 31.09 -8.26 13.16
C MET A 160 31.22 -8.30 14.69
N LEU A 161 30.09 -8.32 15.42
CA LEU A 161 30.07 -8.22 16.89
C LEU A 161 29.27 -9.35 17.56
N PHE A 162 28.36 -9.99 16.85
CA PHE A 162 27.40 -10.96 17.36
C PHE A 162 27.36 -12.21 16.48
N ASP A 163 26.98 -13.34 17.05
CA ASP A 163 26.77 -14.60 16.34
C ASP A 163 25.30 -14.72 15.93
N ILE A 164 24.92 -13.97 14.88
CA ILE A 164 23.53 -13.86 14.44
C ILE A 164 23.08 -15.13 13.72
N GLU A 165 22.04 -15.75 14.21
CA GLU A 165 21.46 -16.98 13.65
C GLU A 165 20.17 -16.68 12.86
N THR A 166 19.39 -15.66 13.30
CA THR A 166 18.04 -15.40 12.79
C THR A 166 17.81 -13.93 12.51
N ILE A 167 17.14 -13.65 11.40
CA ILE A 167 16.63 -12.33 11.04
C ILE A 167 15.11 -12.39 11.10
N GLU A 168 14.52 -11.60 11.99
CA GLU A 168 13.07 -11.41 12.13
C GLU A 168 12.66 -10.15 11.38
N LEU A 169 11.66 -10.26 10.53
CA LEU A 169 11.17 -9.20 9.66
C LEU A 169 9.71 -8.95 9.95
N THR A 170 9.35 -7.71 10.30
CA THR A 170 7.97 -7.36 10.65
C THR A 170 7.47 -6.16 9.86
N ILE A 171 6.30 -6.30 9.27
CA ILE A 171 5.47 -5.21 8.73
C ILE A 171 4.38 -4.88 9.74
N VAL A 172 4.25 -3.60 10.06
CA VAL A 172 3.18 -3.06 10.89
C VAL A 172 2.35 -2.09 10.08
N GLN A 173 1.08 -2.46 9.78
CA GLN A 173 0.10 -1.62 9.07
C GLN A 173 -1.09 -1.28 9.99
N PRO A 174 -0.99 -0.30 10.89
CA PRO A 174 -2.00 -0.07 11.92
C PRO A 174 -3.36 0.32 11.36
N ARG A 175 -3.40 1.06 10.23
CA ARG A 175 -4.65 1.55 9.60
C ARG A 175 -5.57 0.45 9.10
N ILE A 176 -5.06 -0.74 8.90
CA ILE A 176 -5.83 -1.93 8.49
C ILE A 176 -5.72 -3.06 9.52
N SER A 177 -5.18 -2.76 10.72
CA SER A 177 -4.96 -3.71 11.82
C SER A 177 -4.19 -4.97 11.37
N HIS A 178 -3.20 -4.78 10.49
CA HIS A 178 -2.40 -5.86 9.93
C HIS A 178 -0.98 -5.83 10.50
N PHE A 179 -0.56 -6.96 11.09
CA PHE A 179 0.77 -7.22 11.62
C PHE A 179 1.24 -8.53 11.00
N SER A 180 2.38 -8.50 10.33
CA SER A 180 2.95 -9.67 9.68
C SER A 180 4.40 -9.81 10.08
N THR A 181 4.76 -10.96 10.63
CA THR A 181 6.13 -11.28 11.03
C THR A 181 6.58 -12.55 10.34
N TRP A 182 7.82 -12.56 9.91
CA TRP A 182 8.47 -13.70 9.28
C TRP A 182 9.94 -13.79 9.72
N GLU A 183 10.41 -15.00 9.93
CA GLU A 183 11.80 -15.27 10.31
C GLU A 183 12.51 -16.00 9.17
N ILE A 184 13.76 -15.63 8.94
CA ILE A 184 14.68 -16.28 8.01
C ILE A 184 16.02 -16.48 8.72
N SER A 185 16.71 -17.59 8.47
CA SER A 185 18.06 -17.76 9.02
C SER A 185 19.08 -16.86 8.31
N ALA A 186 20.17 -16.55 9.00
CA ALA A 186 21.27 -15.77 8.43
C ALA A 186 21.84 -16.46 7.17
N GLU A 187 21.98 -17.79 7.21
CA GLU A 187 22.46 -18.58 6.08
C GLU A 187 21.53 -18.49 4.87
N GLU A 188 20.21 -18.64 5.05
CA GLU A 188 19.24 -18.53 3.96
C GLU A 188 19.20 -17.11 3.37
N LEU A 189 19.37 -16.07 4.20
CA LEU A 189 19.39 -14.70 3.73
C LEU A 189 20.65 -14.42 2.91
N HIS A 190 21.81 -14.91 3.31
CA HIS A 190 23.04 -14.84 2.51
C HIS A 190 22.91 -15.61 1.19
N GLN A 191 22.36 -16.82 1.21
CA GLN A 191 22.10 -17.58 -0.02
C GLN A 191 21.16 -16.85 -0.97
N TRP A 192 20.09 -16.25 -0.45
CA TRP A 192 19.20 -15.43 -1.26
C TRP A 192 19.92 -14.21 -1.86
N ALA A 193 20.79 -13.56 -1.09
CA ALA A 193 21.56 -12.42 -1.58
C ALA A 193 22.46 -12.81 -2.75
N GLU A 194 23.21 -13.88 -2.62
CA GLU A 194 24.15 -14.37 -3.66
C GLU A 194 23.42 -14.91 -4.91
N GLN A 195 22.31 -15.63 -4.73
CA GLN A 195 21.66 -16.35 -5.82
C GLN A 195 20.62 -15.50 -6.55
N GLU A 196 19.95 -14.59 -5.84
CA GLU A 196 18.81 -13.84 -6.36
C GLU A 196 19.04 -12.32 -6.38
N PHE A 197 19.41 -11.73 -5.22
CA PHE A 197 19.46 -10.28 -5.08
C PHE A 197 20.59 -9.65 -5.90
N GLU A 198 21.83 -10.06 -5.69
CA GLU A 198 23.00 -9.48 -6.35
C GLU A 198 22.97 -9.64 -7.88
N PRO A 199 22.63 -10.84 -8.44
CA PRO A 199 22.51 -11.00 -9.88
C PRO A 199 21.44 -10.09 -10.51
N LYS A 200 20.25 -10.01 -9.90
CA LYS A 200 19.15 -9.17 -10.42
C LYS A 200 19.44 -7.69 -10.27
N ALA A 201 20.00 -7.28 -9.14
CA ALA A 201 20.42 -5.90 -8.93
C ALA A 201 21.53 -5.48 -9.90
N LYS A 202 22.48 -6.37 -10.21
CA LYS A 202 23.49 -6.14 -11.25
C LYS A 202 22.86 -6.00 -12.63
N MET A 203 21.89 -6.83 -12.98
CA MET A 203 21.13 -6.66 -14.23
C MET A 203 20.45 -5.31 -14.28
N ALA A 204 19.86 -4.85 -13.17
CA ALA A 204 19.23 -3.55 -13.06
C ALA A 204 20.23 -2.40 -13.24
N LEU A 205 21.41 -2.50 -12.61
CA LEU A 205 22.51 -1.53 -12.78
C LEU A 205 22.97 -1.40 -14.24
N ASP A 206 23.09 -2.53 -14.93
CA ASP A 206 23.52 -2.60 -16.32
C ASP A 206 22.39 -2.25 -17.31
N GLY A 207 21.15 -2.07 -16.85
CA GLY A 207 19.97 -1.90 -17.70
C GLY A 207 19.64 -3.11 -18.55
N LYS A 208 20.04 -4.28 -18.08
CA LYS A 208 19.81 -5.57 -18.74
C LYS A 208 18.58 -6.26 -18.17
N GLY A 209 18.15 -7.33 -18.83
CA GLY A 209 16.98 -8.10 -18.48
C GLY A 209 15.74 -7.69 -19.28
N GLU A 210 14.65 -8.38 -19.03
CA GLU A 210 13.41 -8.18 -19.76
C GLU A 210 12.47 -7.25 -18.99
N TYR A 211 11.72 -6.42 -19.73
CA TYR A 211 10.58 -5.71 -19.17
C TYR A 211 9.46 -6.71 -18.90
N LYS A 212 9.02 -6.77 -17.66
CA LYS A 212 7.97 -7.70 -17.24
C LYS A 212 6.87 -6.95 -16.49
N ALA A 213 5.63 -7.16 -16.92
CA ALA A 213 4.46 -6.63 -16.24
C ALA A 213 4.12 -7.46 -14.99
N GLY A 214 3.55 -6.79 -13.96
CA GLY A 214 3.13 -7.41 -12.73
C GLY A 214 2.70 -6.37 -11.69
N GLU A 215 2.50 -6.80 -10.45
CA GLU A 215 2.07 -5.92 -9.33
C GLU A 215 3.07 -4.79 -9.05
N TRP A 216 4.35 -5.04 -9.28
CA TRP A 216 5.41 -4.04 -9.16
C TRP A 216 5.24 -2.84 -10.09
N CYS A 217 4.44 -2.96 -11.16
CA CYS A 217 4.13 -1.84 -12.06
C CYS A 217 3.30 -0.75 -11.39
N ARG A 218 2.60 -1.03 -10.30
CA ARG A 218 1.73 -0.08 -9.60
C ARG A 218 2.45 1.22 -9.23
N PHE A 219 3.70 1.11 -8.79
CA PHE A 219 4.51 2.24 -8.36
C PHE A 219 5.59 2.64 -9.38
N CYS A 220 5.58 2.03 -10.57
CA CYS A 220 6.51 2.37 -11.65
C CYS A 220 6.11 3.69 -12.31
N LYS A 221 7.04 4.64 -12.44
CA LYS A 221 6.79 5.93 -13.09
C LYS A 221 6.45 5.77 -14.58
N ALA A 222 7.03 4.75 -15.23
CA ALA A 222 6.81 4.45 -16.65
C ALA A 222 5.49 3.67 -16.93
N ARG A 223 4.69 3.35 -15.89
CA ARG A 223 3.53 2.44 -15.99
C ARG A 223 2.52 2.81 -17.06
N PHE A 224 2.38 4.09 -17.38
CA PHE A 224 1.41 4.58 -18.39
C PHE A 224 1.90 4.45 -19.84
N GLN A 225 3.21 4.34 -20.04
CA GLN A 225 3.82 4.28 -21.37
C GLN A 225 4.62 2.97 -21.60
N CYS A 226 4.59 2.06 -20.62
CA CYS A 226 5.33 0.80 -20.69
C CYS A 226 4.70 -0.16 -21.69
N ARG A 227 5.48 -0.53 -22.72
CA ARG A 227 5.03 -1.47 -23.77
C ARG A 227 4.75 -2.86 -23.20
N ALA A 228 5.63 -3.41 -22.36
CA ALA A 228 5.43 -4.74 -21.78
C ALA A 228 4.15 -4.82 -20.93
N ARG A 229 3.80 -3.73 -20.20
CA ARG A 229 2.54 -3.66 -19.48
C ARG A 229 1.34 -3.59 -20.41
N ALA A 230 1.44 -2.83 -21.51
CA ALA A 230 0.38 -2.74 -22.51
C ALA A 230 0.19 -4.10 -23.21
N GLU A 231 1.27 -4.79 -23.57
CA GLU A 231 1.22 -6.09 -24.23
C GLU A 231 0.56 -7.15 -23.34
N GLU A 232 0.89 -7.18 -22.04
CA GLU A 232 0.27 -8.10 -21.06
C GLU A 232 -1.26 -7.93 -21.03
N TYR A 233 -1.75 -6.68 -20.99
CA TYR A 233 -3.19 -6.43 -20.93
C TYR A 233 -3.91 -6.55 -22.28
N LEU A 234 -3.23 -6.19 -23.37
CA LEU A 234 -3.79 -6.32 -24.71
C LEU A 234 -3.81 -7.77 -25.22
N CYS A 235 -2.87 -8.61 -24.73
CA CYS A 235 -2.89 -10.04 -25.03
C CYS A 235 -4.19 -10.71 -24.58
N LEU A 236 -4.77 -10.27 -23.46
CA LEU A 236 -6.10 -10.71 -23.03
C LEU A 236 -7.22 -10.34 -24.01
N ALA A 237 -7.13 -9.13 -24.58
CA ALA A 237 -8.11 -8.68 -25.58
C ALA A 237 -7.91 -9.36 -26.95
N GLN A 238 -6.75 -9.97 -27.17
CA GLN A 238 -6.40 -10.70 -28.38
C GLN A 238 -6.54 -12.22 -28.24
N MET A 239 -7.04 -12.71 -27.09
CA MET A 239 -7.39 -14.12 -27.00
C MET A 239 -8.31 -14.45 -28.16
N GLU A 240 -7.77 -15.17 -29.13
CA GLU A 240 -8.56 -15.74 -30.22
C GLU A 240 -9.50 -16.76 -29.60
N PHE A 241 -10.74 -16.34 -29.37
CA PHE A 241 -11.80 -17.26 -29.01
C PHE A 241 -11.98 -18.24 -30.18
N SER A 242 -11.34 -19.40 -30.03
CA SER A 242 -11.48 -20.49 -30.97
C SER A 242 -12.89 -21.07 -30.87
N GLN A 243 -13.29 -21.80 -31.88
CA GLN A 243 -14.58 -22.49 -31.85
C GLN A 243 -14.62 -23.57 -30.75
N PRO A 244 -15.72 -23.68 -29.97
CA PRO A 244 -17.07 -23.13 -30.27
C PRO A 244 -17.17 -21.64 -29.93
N ALA A 245 -18.20 -20.97 -30.47
CA ALA A 245 -18.43 -19.52 -30.36
C ALA A 245 -18.75 -19.05 -28.93
N LEU A 246 -18.79 -19.93 -27.93
CA LEU A 246 -19.00 -19.63 -26.52
C LEU A 246 -17.75 -20.04 -25.73
N LEU A 247 -17.40 -19.20 -24.76
CA LEU A 247 -16.31 -19.48 -23.80
C LEU A 247 -16.66 -20.67 -22.92
N SER A 248 -15.66 -21.48 -22.62
CA SER A 248 -15.77 -22.47 -21.53
C SER A 248 -15.69 -21.78 -20.15
N ASP A 249 -16.07 -22.49 -19.10
CA ASP A 249 -15.98 -21.97 -17.72
C ASP A 249 -14.52 -21.70 -17.32
N GLU A 250 -13.56 -22.48 -17.81
CA GLU A 250 -12.13 -22.28 -17.57
C GLU A 250 -11.63 -21.01 -18.25
N GLU A 251 -12.05 -20.75 -19.50
CA GLU A 251 -11.72 -19.51 -20.22
C GLU A 251 -12.33 -18.27 -19.53
N ILE A 252 -13.57 -18.39 -19.03
CA ILE A 252 -14.21 -17.33 -18.24
C ILE A 252 -13.42 -17.09 -16.94
N ALA A 253 -12.98 -18.12 -16.23
CA ALA A 253 -12.19 -17.99 -15.03
C ALA A 253 -10.84 -17.31 -15.28
N GLU A 254 -10.17 -17.62 -16.40
CA GLU A 254 -8.95 -16.95 -16.81
C GLU A 254 -9.18 -15.45 -17.09
N VAL A 255 -10.23 -15.09 -17.82
CA VAL A 255 -10.61 -13.69 -18.06
C VAL A 255 -10.90 -12.97 -16.75
N LEU A 256 -11.66 -13.59 -15.84
CA LEU A 256 -12.00 -13.01 -14.54
C LEU A 256 -10.75 -12.72 -13.71
N SER A 257 -9.76 -13.60 -13.71
CA SER A 257 -8.52 -13.42 -12.94
C SER A 257 -7.73 -12.16 -13.31
N LYS A 258 -7.92 -11.66 -14.55
CA LYS A 258 -7.18 -10.52 -15.11
C LYS A 258 -8.07 -9.29 -15.39
N ALA A 259 -9.39 -9.44 -15.36
CA ALA A 259 -10.35 -8.40 -15.76
C ALA A 259 -10.23 -7.11 -14.94
N ASP A 260 -10.08 -7.23 -13.61
CA ASP A 260 -9.94 -6.07 -12.73
C ASP A 260 -8.65 -5.30 -13.01
N ALA A 261 -7.56 -5.99 -13.26
CA ALA A 261 -6.28 -5.37 -13.60
C ALA A 261 -6.33 -4.65 -14.97
N LEU A 262 -6.99 -5.26 -15.94
CA LEU A 262 -7.22 -4.66 -17.28
C LEU A 262 -8.07 -3.40 -17.18
N LYS A 263 -9.20 -3.46 -16.46
CA LYS A 263 -10.08 -2.31 -16.23
C LYS A 263 -9.31 -1.15 -15.59
N LYS A 264 -8.57 -1.43 -14.54
CA LYS A 264 -7.79 -0.42 -13.83
C LYS A 264 -6.70 0.18 -14.72
N TRP A 265 -6.01 -0.63 -15.51
CA TRP A 265 -5.03 -0.14 -16.47
C TRP A 265 -5.67 0.79 -17.51
N ALA A 266 -6.83 0.44 -18.06
CA ALA A 266 -7.55 1.28 -19.02
C ALA A 266 -7.93 2.64 -18.41
N GLU A 267 -8.42 2.67 -17.17
CA GLU A 267 -8.74 3.89 -16.43
C GLU A 267 -7.49 4.75 -16.18
N GLU A 268 -6.36 4.14 -15.84
CA GLU A 268 -5.08 4.81 -15.65
C GLU A 268 -4.56 5.47 -16.92
N ILE A 269 -4.63 4.77 -18.06
CA ILE A 269 -4.25 5.32 -19.38
C ILE A 269 -5.11 6.54 -19.72
N TYR A 270 -6.43 6.43 -19.50
CA TYR A 270 -7.35 7.53 -19.81
C TYR A 270 -7.05 8.76 -18.93
N THR A 271 -6.83 8.55 -17.64
CA THR A 271 -6.49 9.61 -16.69
C THR A 271 -5.15 10.27 -17.04
N TYR A 272 -4.15 9.47 -17.37
CA TYR A 272 -2.84 9.97 -17.82
C TYR A 272 -2.99 10.84 -19.08
N ALA A 273 -3.68 10.32 -20.10
CA ALA A 273 -3.86 11.04 -21.36
C ALA A 273 -4.61 12.37 -21.18
N GLN A 274 -5.63 12.39 -20.30
CA GLN A 274 -6.37 13.60 -19.95
C GLN A 274 -5.48 14.62 -19.24
N ASN A 275 -4.71 14.20 -18.24
CA ASN A 275 -3.81 15.07 -17.51
C ASN A 275 -2.72 15.68 -18.41
N GLU A 276 -2.11 14.89 -19.28
CA GLU A 276 -1.14 15.36 -20.25
C GLU A 276 -1.75 16.41 -21.22
N ALA A 277 -2.98 16.16 -21.67
CA ALA A 277 -3.67 17.12 -22.55
C ALA A 277 -4.00 18.43 -21.82
N ILE A 278 -4.37 18.40 -20.54
CA ILE A 278 -4.69 19.58 -19.74
C ILE A 278 -3.40 20.35 -19.35
N THR A 279 -2.42 19.63 -18.81
CA THR A 279 -1.22 20.25 -18.20
C THR A 279 -0.17 20.62 -19.24
N ASN A 280 0.13 19.66 -20.14
CA ASN A 280 1.20 19.78 -21.12
C ASN A 280 0.72 20.13 -22.52
N ARG A 281 -0.60 20.33 -22.70
CA ARG A 281 -1.24 20.62 -23.99
C ARG A 281 -0.95 19.57 -25.06
N LYS A 282 -0.73 18.32 -24.63
CA LYS A 282 -0.44 17.21 -25.54
C LYS A 282 -1.68 16.83 -26.30
N GLU A 283 -1.55 16.79 -27.62
CA GLU A 283 -2.62 16.35 -28.51
C GLU A 283 -2.56 14.85 -28.72
N TRP A 284 -3.73 14.20 -28.66
CA TRP A 284 -3.88 12.78 -28.91
C TRP A 284 -4.70 12.58 -30.19
N PRO A 285 -4.19 11.85 -31.20
CA PRO A 285 -4.94 11.61 -32.43
C PRO A 285 -6.32 11.01 -32.15
N GLY A 286 -7.36 11.64 -32.69
CA GLY A 286 -8.75 11.18 -32.52
C GLY A 286 -9.43 11.61 -31.19
N PHE A 287 -8.77 12.37 -30.32
CA PHE A 287 -9.32 12.84 -29.05
C PHE A 287 -9.26 14.37 -28.93
N LYS A 288 -10.18 14.95 -28.17
CA LYS A 288 -10.22 16.37 -27.85
C LYS A 288 -10.71 16.62 -26.43
N LEU A 289 -10.27 17.72 -25.82
CA LEU A 289 -10.81 18.18 -24.55
C LEU A 289 -12.16 18.85 -24.76
N VAL A 290 -13.13 18.57 -23.92
CA VAL A 290 -14.44 19.21 -23.87
C VAL A 290 -14.83 19.48 -22.41
N LEU A 291 -15.71 20.46 -22.19
CA LEU A 291 -16.31 20.64 -20.88
C LEU A 291 -17.27 19.47 -20.59
N GLY A 292 -17.05 18.83 -19.45
CA GLY A 292 -17.93 17.77 -18.97
C GLY A 292 -19.36 18.26 -18.69
N ARG A 293 -20.31 17.32 -18.62
CA ARG A 293 -21.67 17.66 -18.17
C ARG A 293 -21.62 18.12 -16.72
N SER A 294 -22.23 19.26 -16.44
CA SER A 294 -22.40 19.80 -15.09
C SER A 294 -23.87 19.87 -14.72
N ASN A 295 -24.15 19.65 -13.43
CA ASN A 295 -25.49 19.88 -12.89
C ASN A 295 -25.66 21.34 -12.54
N ARG A 296 -26.87 21.84 -12.66
CA ARG A 296 -27.24 23.19 -12.18
C ARG A 296 -27.07 23.24 -10.66
N LYS A 297 -26.46 24.31 -10.19
CA LYS A 297 -26.32 24.62 -8.76
C LYS A 297 -26.93 25.99 -8.49
N TYR A 298 -27.36 26.21 -7.28
CA TYR A 298 -27.74 27.55 -6.84
C TYR A 298 -26.48 28.43 -6.77
N THR A 299 -26.62 29.70 -7.11
CA THR A 299 -25.55 30.70 -6.97
C THR A 299 -25.33 31.05 -5.52
N ASP A 300 -26.43 31.23 -4.78
CA ASP A 300 -26.46 31.49 -3.34
C ASP A 300 -27.73 30.83 -2.77
N GLU A 301 -27.57 29.94 -1.80
CA GLU A 301 -28.68 29.20 -1.21
C GLU A 301 -29.58 30.07 -0.32
N GLU A 302 -29.03 31.13 0.31
CA GLU A 302 -29.79 32.06 1.17
C GLU A 302 -30.67 32.99 0.32
N GLU A 303 -30.11 33.56 -0.76
CA GLU A 303 -30.87 34.41 -1.69
C GLU A 303 -31.99 33.60 -2.38
N VAL A 304 -31.70 32.36 -2.77
CA VAL A 304 -32.72 31.47 -3.36
C VAL A 304 -33.83 31.16 -2.36
N ALA A 305 -33.49 30.90 -1.09
CA ALA A 305 -34.45 30.62 -0.06
C ALA A 305 -35.34 31.87 0.24
N GLU A 306 -34.78 33.07 0.27
CA GLU A 306 -35.55 34.32 0.45
C GLU A 306 -36.46 34.58 -0.75
N ALA A 307 -35.99 34.42 -1.96
CA ALA A 307 -36.78 34.56 -3.16
C ALA A 307 -37.96 33.59 -3.21
N ALA A 308 -37.71 32.32 -2.84
CA ALA A 308 -38.76 31.29 -2.79
C ALA A 308 -39.84 31.59 -1.72
N LYS A 309 -39.40 32.01 -0.52
CA LYS A 309 -40.32 32.43 0.56
C LYS A 309 -41.15 33.63 0.18
N THR A 310 -40.55 34.62 -0.44
CA THR A 310 -41.23 35.81 -0.95
C THR A 310 -42.25 35.46 -2.03
N ALA A 311 -41.99 34.44 -2.82
CA ALA A 311 -42.90 33.90 -3.82
C ALA A 311 -44.00 32.99 -3.22
N GLY A 312 -44.06 32.80 -1.89
CA GLY A 312 -45.11 32.05 -1.17
C GLY A 312 -44.78 30.55 -0.94
N TYR A 313 -43.59 30.09 -1.24
CA TYR A 313 -43.19 28.72 -0.98
C TYR A 313 -42.44 28.61 0.36
N THR A 314 -43.08 27.99 1.35
CA THR A 314 -42.59 27.91 2.74
C THR A 314 -41.89 26.59 3.05
N ASP A 315 -42.26 25.49 2.38
CA ASP A 315 -41.71 24.14 2.58
C ASP A 315 -40.59 23.84 1.58
N ILE A 316 -39.52 24.59 1.73
CA ILE A 316 -38.34 24.53 0.80
C ILE A 316 -37.14 23.81 1.38
N TYR A 317 -37.21 23.39 2.65
CA TYR A 317 -36.11 22.68 3.31
C TYR A 317 -36.46 21.21 3.54
N ARG A 318 -35.45 20.35 3.38
CA ARG A 318 -35.56 18.94 3.79
C ARG A 318 -34.64 18.74 4.99
N THR A 319 -35.25 18.34 6.12
CA THR A 319 -34.51 17.93 7.31
C THR A 319 -34.17 16.43 7.19
N SER A 320 -32.94 16.05 7.31
CA SER A 320 -32.50 14.66 7.37
C SER A 320 -31.69 14.40 8.64
N LEU A 321 -31.81 13.17 9.17
CA LEU A 321 -30.97 12.76 10.29
C LEU A 321 -29.50 12.74 9.83
N ILE A 322 -28.59 13.24 10.66
CA ILE A 322 -27.16 13.17 10.41
C ILE A 322 -26.69 11.71 10.33
N SER A 323 -25.58 11.48 9.64
CA SER A 323 -25.05 10.13 9.46
C SER A 323 -24.63 9.50 10.80
N ILE A 324 -24.55 8.16 10.84
CA ILE A 324 -24.10 7.42 12.03
C ILE A 324 -22.74 7.95 12.52
N THR A 325 -21.80 8.18 11.60
CA THR A 325 -20.46 8.70 11.93
C THR A 325 -20.51 10.11 12.54
N GLU A 326 -21.38 10.99 12.04
CA GLU A 326 -21.57 12.33 12.60
C GLU A 326 -22.27 12.27 13.97
N MET A 327 -23.19 11.35 14.14
CA MET A 327 -23.87 11.10 15.42
C MET A 327 -22.90 10.56 16.47
N GLU A 328 -22.01 9.63 16.09
CA GLU A 328 -20.92 9.14 16.96
C GLU A 328 -19.97 10.26 17.38
N LYS A 329 -19.63 11.16 16.47
CA LYS A 329 -18.80 12.34 16.79
C LYS A 329 -19.52 13.30 17.75
N LEU A 330 -20.81 13.52 17.55
CA LEU A 330 -21.62 14.42 18.37
C LEU A 330 -21.81 13.92 19.80
N MET A 331 -22.10 12.64 19.97
CA MET A 331 -22.43 12.03 21.27
C MET A 331 -21.23 11.43 21.99
N GLY A 332 -20.16 11.14 21.27
CA GLY A 332 -19.04 10.31 21.69
C GLY A 332 -19.41 8.81 21.63
N LYS A 333 -18.45 7.98 21.17
CA LYS A 333 -18.64 6.56 20.85
C LYS A 333 -19.30 5.74 21.98
N LYS A 334 -18.95 6.05 23.23
CA LYS A 334 -19.51 5.34 24.39
C LYS A 334 -21.01 5.61 24.59
N LYS A 335 -21.42 6.90 24.59
CA LYS A 335 -22.83 7.28 24.73
C LYS A 335 -23.65 6.86 23.51
N PHE A 336 -23.07 6.95 22.32
CA PHE A 336 -23.72 6.47 21.11
C PHE A 336 -24.09 4.99 21.23
N ASN A 337 -23.15 4.13 21.61
CA ASN A 337 -23.40 2.70 21.78
C ASN A 337 -24.43 2.40 22.90
N GLU A 338 -24.37 3.14 24.01
CA GLU A 338 -25.34 2.97 25.12
C GLU A 338 -26.77 3.33 24.71
N ILE A 339 -26.98 4.38 23.93
CA ILE A 339 -28.31 4.92 23.61
C ILE A 339 -28.81 4.44 22.24
N LEU A 340 -27.95 4.38 21.24
CA LEU A 340 -28.31 4.12 19.86
C LEU A 340 -27.81 2.78 19.32
N GLY A 341 -26.95 2.06 20.05
CA GLY A 341 -26.35 0.83 19.59
C GLY A 341 -27.37 -0.24 19.15
N SER A 342 -28.53 -0.34 19.84
CA SER A 342 -29.59 -1.26 19.47
C SER A 342 -30.38 -0.86 18.22
N TYR A 343 -30.24 0.37 17.75
CA TYR A 343 -30.87 0.90 16.54
C TYR A 343 -29.97 0.87 15.32
N VAL A 344 -28.72 0.41 15.49
CA VAL A 344 -27.74 0.30 14.40
C VAL A 344 -27.50 -1.17 14.09
N TYR A 345 -27.67 -1.53 12.83
CA TYR A 345 -27.32 -2.85 12.33
C TYR A 345 -26.44 -2.72 11.09
N LYS A 346 -25.59 -3.70 10.87
CA LYS A 346 -24.80 -3.82 9.66
C LYS A 346 -25.49 -4.85 8.75
N PRO A 347 -26.11 -4.42 7.65
CA PRO A 347 -26.71 -5.37 6.72
C PRO A 347 -25.62 -6.22 6.08
N ASP A 348 -26.00 -7.42 5.64
CA ASP A 348 -25.11 -8.25 4.84
C ASP A 348 -24.71 -7.52 3.56
N GLY A 349 -23.43 -7.66 3.22
CA GLY A 349 -22.89 -7.11 1.99
C GLY A 349 -23.51 -7.77 0.75
N LYS A 350 -23.41 -7.11 -0.39
CA LYS A 350 -23.79 -7.73 -1.66
C LYS A 350 -22.89 -8.95 -1.92
N VAL A 351 -23.51 -10.04 -2.40
CA VAL A 351 -22.77 -11.20 -2.88
C VAL A 351 -21.84 -10.76 -4.00
N THR A 352 -20.56 -11.08 -3.86
CA THR A 352 -19.51 -10.62 -4.77
C THR A 352 -18.63 -11.80 -5.11
N LEU A 353 -18.32 -11.97 -6.39
CA LEU A 353 -17.34 -12.96 -6.84
C LEU A 353 -15.93 -12.43 -6.59
N VAL A 354 -15.10 -13.24 -5.94
CA VAL A 354 -13.72 -12.91 -5.59
C VAL A 354 -12.82 -14.11 -5.86
N PRO A 355 -11.50 -13.91 -6.02
CA PRO A 355 -10.54 -15.02 -6.13
C PRO A 355 -10.58 -15.94 -4.90
N ASP A 356 -10.24 -17.20 -5.07
CA ASP A 356 -10.18 -18.19 -3.97
C ASP A 356 -9.19 -17.80 -2.86
N SER A 357 -8.21 -16.95 -3.18
CA SER A 357 -7.26 -16.40 -2.22
C SER A 357 -7.85 -15.36 -1.28
N ASP A 358 -9.09 -14.88 -1.51
CA ASP A 358 -9.77 -13.96 -0.60
C ASP A 358 -10.05 -14.65 0.73
N LYS A 359 -9.76 -13.97 1.84
CA LYS A 359 -9.85 -14.54 3.20
C LYS A 359 -11.28 -14.69 3.73
N ARG A 360 -12.29 -14.19 3.01
CA ARG A 360 -13.70 -14.29 3.40
C ARG A 360 -14.23 -15.69 3.14
N GLU A 361 -15.14 -16.14 3.99
CA GLU A 361 -15.79 -17.45 3.81
C GLU A 361 -16.61 -17.48 2.52
N ALA A 362 -16.51 -18.59 1.78
CA ALA A 362 -17.30 -18.79 0.58
C ALA A 362 -18.78 -18.95 0.93
N ILE A 363 -19.65 -18.31 0.16
CA ILE A 363 -21.09 -18.45 0.27
C ILE A 363 -21.55 -19.43 -0.80
N TYR A 364 -22.22 -20.49 -0.39
CA TYR A 364 -22.88 -21.42 -1.31
C TYR A 364 -24.33 -21.00 -1.47
N ILE A 365 -24.71 -20.62 -2.68
CA ILE A 365 -26.11 -20.33 -3.01
C ILE A 365 -26.71 -21.67 -3.42
N SER A 366 -27.61 -22.22 -2.57
CA SER A 366 -28.37 -23.42 -2.92
C SER A 366 -29.30 -23.10 -4.09
N THR A 367 -29.38 -23.99 -5.05
CA THR A 367 -30.43 -23.91 -6.07
C THR A 367 -31.72 -24.51 -5.53
N ALA A 368 -32.89 -24.02 -5.96
CA ALA A 368 -34.18 -24.56 -5.52
C ALA A 368 -34.30 -26.09 -5.73
N GLU A 369 -33.61 -26.65 -6.71
CA GLU A 369 -33.52 -28.10 -6.95
C GLU A 369 -32.73 -28.85 -5.85
N ALA A 370 -31.69 -28.23 -5.25
CA ALA A 370 -30.93 -28.83 -4.16
C ALA A 370 -31.68 -28.78 -2.82
N ASP A 371 -32.53 -27.78 -2.59
CA ASP A 371 -33.34 -27.65 -1.39
C ASP A 371 -34.50 -28.67 -1.36
N PHE A 372 -35.01 -29.09 -2.54
CA PHE A 372 -36.05 -30.10 -2.66
C PHE A 372 -35.54 -31.56 -2.72
N SER A 373 -34.24 -31.76 -2.84
CA SER A 373 -33.65 -33.11 -2.87
C SER A 373 -33.23 -33.68 -1.51
N GLN A 374 -33.48 -32.95 -0.41
CA GLN A 374 -33.20 -33.38 0.97
C GLN A 374 -34.44 -33.86 1.76
N GLU A 375 -35.60 -33.97 1.12
CA GLU A 375 -36.80 -34.58 1.72
C GLU A 375 -37.11 -35.91 1.03
N ASP A 376 -36.28 -36.97 1.28
CA ASP A 376 -36.64 -38.38 1.14
C ASP A 376 -35.86 -39.21 2.17
#